data_c4c196c7524804d95cc4b7d2ee758964
#
_entry.id   c4c196c7524804d95cc4b7d2ee758964
#
_cell.length_a   1.000
_cell.length_b   1.000
_cell.length_c   1.000
_cell.angle_alpha   90.00
_cell.angle_beta   90.00
_cell.angle_gamma   90.00
#
_symmetry.space_group_name_H-M   'P 1'
#
loop_
_entity.id
_entity.type
_entity.pdbx_description
1 polymer ?
#
loop_
_entity_poly.entity_id
_entity_poly.type
_entity_poly.pdbx_seq_one_letter_code
_entity_poly.pdbx_strand_id
1 'polypeptide(L)'
;DSRSKGIEQETLMKNENERITAQVDYDRLATMYSSLTSCTPAELRRTIATVSPDPLLSQLLQDQNSEAQKFVLATNDYSLNHPMVRGIRDKLALITLQIEDRVDGIVNGLKLKAEAQKASVDRLTAWVASARTNDARQAEIRRPYQGIKRDLEAALSVRDRLYGRVWQEQVDQAMPREAIVEIIDKAEPVARPVKPNKPLNIFFG
;
A
#
# COMPACT_ATOMS: atom_id res chain seq x y z
N ASP A 1 22.50 2.31 1.77
CA ASP A 1 21.78 1.26 1.00
C ASP A 1 20.44 0.84 1.62
N SER A 2 20.35 0.62 2.92
CA SER A 2 19.08 0.28 3.58
C SER A 2 18.08 1.45 3.61
N ARG A 3 18.55 2.69 3.75
CA ARG A 3 17.72 3.91 3.72
C ARG A 3 17.13 4.18 2.33
N SER A 4 17.90 4.03 1.27
CA SER A 4 17.42 4.19 -0.11
C SER A 4 16.29 3.20 -0.43
N LYS A 5 16.44 1.95 0.00
CA LYS A 5 15.43 0.91 -0.18
C LYS A 5 14.11 1.19 0.55
N GLY A 6 14.19 1.75 1.75
CA GLY A 6 12.99 2.16 2.51
C GLY A 6 12.22 3.28 1.81
N ILE A 7 12.92 4.28 1.31
CA ILE A 7 12.33 5.42 0.59
C ILE A 7 11.67 4.99 -0.72
N GLU A 8 12.30 4.09 -1.49
CA GLU A 8 11.74 3.57 -2.75
C GLU A 8 10.47 2.75 -2.52
N GLN A 9 10.46 1.89 -1.51
CA GLN A 9 9.26 1.11 -1.13
C GLN A 9 8.14 1.99 -0.60
N GLU A 10 8.44 2.99 0.23
CA GLU A 10 7.48 3.95 0.75
C GLU A 10 6.85 4.78 -0.39
N THR A 11 7.67 5.22 -1.33
CA THR A 11 7.20 5.96 -2.51
C THR A 11 6.31 5.09 -3.40
N LEU A 12 6.66 3.82 -3.60
CA LEU A 12 5.84 2.88 -4.36
C LEU A 12 4.48 2.66 -3.69
N MET A 13 4.46 2.43 -2.37
CA MET A 13 3.22 2.26 -1.61
C MET A 13 2.34 3.53 -1.66
N LYS A 14 2.94 4.70 -1.53
CA LYS A 14 2.23 5.97 -1.64
C LYS A 14 1.54 6.11 -3.00
N ASN A 15 2.27 5.89 -4.08
CA ASN A 15 1.71 6.02 -5.42
C ASN A 15 0.68 4.93 -5.76
N GLU A 16 0.83 3.72 -5.20
CA GLU A 16 -0.21 2.69 -5.32
C GLU A 16 -1.49 3.10 -4.59
N ASN A 17 -1.40 3.69 -3.41
CA ASN A 17 -2.55 4.23 -2.69
C ASN A 17 -3.20 5.39 -3.46
N GLU A 18 -2.41 6.29 -4.02
CA GLU A 18 -2.91 7.38 -4.87
C GLU A 18 -3.62 6.83 -6.11
N ARG A 19 -3.08 5.78 -6.74
CA ARG A 19 -3.73 5.10 -7.88
C ARG A 19 -5.07 4.50 -7.49
N ILE A 20 -5.15 3.82 -6.32
CA ILE A 20 -6.40 3.23 -5.82
C ILE A 20 -7.43 4.33 -5.54
N THR A 21 -7.04 5.40 -4.90
CA THR A 21 -7.92 6.55 -4.64
C THR A 21 -8.44 7.17 -5.94
N ALA A 22 -7.53 7.40 -6.89
CA ALA A 22 -7.90 7.93 -8.20
C ALA A 22 -8.85 6.99 -8.97
N GLN A 23 -8.67 5.66 -8.84
CA GLN A 23 -9.57 4.67 -9.44
C GLN A 23 -10.98 4.75 -8.84
N VAL A 24 -11.09 4.83 -7.52
CA VAL A 24 -12.38 4.98 -6.83
C VAL A 24 -13.11 6.26 -7.26
N ASP A 25 -12.38 7.37 -7.36
CA ASP A 25 -12.96 8.64 -7.81
C ASP A 25 -13.42 8.57 -9.28
N TYR A 26 -12.62 7.93 -10.15
CA TYR A 26 -13.03 7.68 -11.52
C TYR A 26 -14.29 6.82 -11.59
N ASP A 27 -14.34 5.69 -10.89
CA ASP A 27 -15.47 4.77 -10.91
C ASP A 27 -16.75 5.46 -10.41
N ARG A 28 -16.63 6.30 -9.40
CA ARG A 28 -17.74 7.12 -8.89
C ARG A 28 -18.25 8.09 -9.97
N LEU A 29 -17.36 8.85 -10.59
CA LEU A 29 -17.71 9.83 -11.62
C LEU A 29 -18.29 9.14 -12.88
N ALA A 30 -17.70 8.03 -13.29
CA ALA A 30 -18.16 7.23 -14.45
C ALA A 30 -19.56 6.64 -14.18
N THR A 31 -19.80 6.13 -12.97
CA THR A 31 -21.12 5.61 -12.57
C THR A 31 -22.16 6.71 -12.54
N MET A 32 -21.83 7.89 -11.98
CA MET A 32 -22.72 9.05 -11.99
C MET A 32 -23.06 9.47 -13.43
N TYR A 33 -22.07 9.58 -14.30
CA TYR A 33 -22.27 9.94 -15.70
C TYR A 33 -23.14 8.90 -16.43
N SER A 34 -22.85 7.61 -16.28
CA SER A 34 -23.62 6.54 -16.94
C SER A 34 -25.06 6.49 -16.45
N SER A 35 -25.28 6.69 -15.15
CA SER A 35 -26.63 6.75 -14.56
C SER A 35 -27.45 7.92 -15.12
N LEU A 36 -26.83 9.11 -15.24
CA LEU A 36 -27.52 10.28 -15.78
C LEU A 36 -27.82 10.15 -17.29
N THR A 37 -26.91 9.55 -18.06
CA THR A 37 -27.10 9.36 -19.50
C THR A 37 -28.10 8.26 -19.84
N SER A 38 -28.38 7.34 -18.92
CA SER A 38 -29.42 6.31 -19.09
C SER A 38 -30.84 6.81 -18.77
N CYS A 39 -30.97 7.98 -18.13
CA CYS A 39 -32.26 8.57 -17.79
C CYS A 39 -32.95 9.20 -19.01
N THR A 40 -34.29 9.16 -19.01
CA THR A 40 -35.06 9.98 -19.95
C THR A 40 -34.87 11.48 -19.65
N PRO A 41 -35.07 12.41 -20.61
CA PRO A 41 -34.92 13.84 -20.37
C PRO A 41 -35.74 14.37 -19.18
N ALA A 42 -36.94 13.82 -18.95
CA ALA A 42 -37.79 14.21 -17.84
C ALA A 42 -37.25 13.71 -16.48
N GLU A 43 -36.74 12.49 -16.44
CA GLU A 43 -36.09 11.95 -15.24
C GLU A 43 -34.78 12.65 -14.95
N LEU A 44 -33.98 12.92 -15.99
CA LEU A 44 -32.72 13.63 -15.88
C LEU A 44 -32.90 14.99 -15.19
N ARG A 45 -33.88 15.79 -15.61
CA ARG A 45 -34.18 17.10 -14.97
C ARG A 45 -34.48 16.97 -13.48
N ARG A 46 -35.15 15.90 -13.07
CA ARG A 46 -35.53 15.67 -11.64
C ARG A 46 -34.34 15.15 -10.83
N THR A 47 -33.53 14.26 -11.42
CA THR A 47 -32.48 13.55 -10.73
C THR A 47 -31.19 14.38 -10.63
N ILE A 48 -30.91 15.20 -11.63
CA ILE A 48 -29.64 15.95 -11.73
C ILE A 48 -29.45 16.92 -10.56
N ALA A 49 -30.52 17.55 -10.10
CA ALA A 49 -30.48 18.46 -8.95
C ALA A 49 -30.05 17.75 -7.64
N THR A 50 -30.33 16.45 -7.53
CA THR A 50 -29.95 15.61 -6.39
C THR A 50 -28.53 15.05 -6.54
N VAL A 51 -28.16 14.63 -7.74
CA VAL A 51 -26.85 14.00 -8.02
C VAL A 51 -25.72 15.03 -8.11
N SER A 52 -25.98 16.17 -8.69
CA SER A 52 -25.02 17.26 -8.86
C SER A 52 -25.70 18.59 -8.52
N PRO A 53 -25.77 18.96 -7.23
CA PRO A 53 -26.40 20.22 -6.80
C PRO A 53 -25.76 21.42 -7.49
N ASP A 54 -26.60 22.20 -8.19
CA ASP A 54 -26.16 23.39 -8.91
C ASP A 54 -27.05 24.57 -8.52
N PRO A 55 -26.50 25.66 -7.99
CA PRO A 55 -27.29 26.79 -7.52
C PRO A 55 -28.10 27.47 -8.65
N LEU A 56 -27.47 27.59 -9.86
CA LEU A 56 -28.14 28.21 -10.99
C LEU A 56 -29.29 27.35 -11.49
N LEU A 57 -29.13 26.04 -11.59
CA LEU A 57 -30.22 25.13 -11.95
C LEU A 57 -31.37 25.20 -10.95
N SER A 58 -31.04 25.24 -9.65
CA SER A 58 -32.07 25.37 -8.59
C SER A 58 -32.86 26.67 -8.73
N GLN A 59 -32.19 27.78 -9.03
CA GLN A 59 -32.82 29.07 -9.29
C GLN A 59 -33.77 28.99 -10.51
N LEU A 60 -33.27 28.45 -11.64
CA LEU A 60 -34.07 28.31 -12.86
C LEU A 60 -35.33 27.44 -12.67
N LEU A 61 -35.22 26.37 -11.88
CA LEU A 61 -36.36 25.52 -11.52
C LEU A 61 -37.38 26.26 -10.64
N GLN A 62 -36.93 27.11 -9.70
CA GLN A 62 -37.81 27.97 -8.92
C GLN A 62 -38.52 29.02 -9.79
N ASP A 63 -37.76 29.64 -10.68
CA ASP A 63 -38.33 30.65 -11.62
C ASP A 63 -39.35 29.99 -12.55
N GLN A 64 -39.06 28.79 -13.09
CA GLN A 64 -40.01 28.02 -13.90
C GLN A 64 -41.29 27.73 -13.14
N ASN A 65 -41.22 27.27 -11.88
CA ASN A 65 -42.38 26.99 -11.06
C ASN A 65 -43.20 28.26 -10.80
N SER A 66 -42.53 29.39 -10.49
CA SER A 66 -43.20 30.69 -10.26
C SER A 66 -43.93 31.18 -11.53
N GLU A 67 -43.29 31.13 -12.69
CA GLU A 67 -43.92 31.55 -13.94
C GLU A 67 -45.02 30.58 -14.38
N ALA A 68 -44.89 29.26 -14.11
CA ALA A 68 -45.95 28.29 -14.37
C ALA A 68 -47.20 28.56 -13.53
N GLN A 69 -47.05 28.97 -12.25
CA GLN A 69 -48.18 29.39 -11.40
C GLN A 69 -48.87 30.65 -11.97
N LYS A 70 -48.06 31.65 -12.39
CA LYS A 70 -48.61 32.86 -13.04
C LYS A 70 -49.35 32.53 -14.33
N PHE A 71 -48.84 31.57 -15.13
CA PHE A 71 -49.49 31.11 -16.34
C PHE A 71 -50.88 30.52 -16.04
N VAL A 72 -50.95 29.62 -15.04
CA VAL A 72 -52.26 29.03 -14.63
C VAL A 72 -53.23 30.08 -14.20
N LEU A 73 -52.82 31.06 -13.36
CA LEU A 73 -53.68 32.14 -12.90
C LEU A 73 -54.15 33.03 -14.08
N ALA A 74 -53.22 33.40 -14.97
CA ALA A 74 -53.55 34.24 -16.11
C ALA A 74 -54.52 33.56 -17.11
N THR A 75 -54.45 32.24 -17.27
CA THR A 75 -55.34 31.46 -18.16
C THR A 75 -56.77 31.32 -17.58
N ASN A 76 -56.97 31.56 -16.27
CA ASN A 76 -58.33 31.63 -15.68
C ASN A 76 -59.07 32.92 -16.07
N ASP A 77 -58.32 34.02 -16.21
CA ASP A 77 -58.89 35.34 -16.42
C ASP A 77 -58.88 35.79 -17.89
N TYR A 78 -57.91 35.28 -18.68
CA TYR A 78 -57.65 35.71 -20.03
C TYR A 78 -57.58 34.52 -21.02
N SER A 79 -57.95 34.76 -22.28
CA SER A 79 -57.81 33.77 -23.34
C SER A 79 -56.31 33.49 -23.61
N LEU A 80 -56.00 32.29 -24.19
CA LEU A 80 -54.66 31.87 -24.57
C LEU A 80 -53.95 32.81 -25.58
N ASN A 81 -54.74 33.62 -26.31
CA ASN A 81 -54.20 34.59 -27.28
C ASN A 81 -54.00 35.99 -26.68
N HIS A 82 -54.33 36.20 -25.42
CA HIS A 82 -54.12 37.48 -24.78
C HIS A 82 -52.61 37.79 -24.69
N PRO A 83 -52.18 39.04 -24.93
CA PRO A 83 -50.77 39.42 -24.95
C PRO A 83 -50.03 39.04 -23.62
N MET A 84 -50.69 39.19 -22.50
CA MET A 84 -50.11 38.83 -21.20
C MET A 84 -49.87 37.32 -21.07
N VAL A 85 -50.82 36.47 -21.47
CA VAL A 85 -50.65 35.00 -21.44
C VAL A 85 -49.58 34.55 -22.41
N ARG A 86 -49.51 35.15 -23.59
CA ARG A 86 -48.39 34.89 -24.55
C ARG A 86 -47.03 35.26 -23.97
N GLY A 87 -46.90 36.42 -23.33
CA GLY A 87 -45.64 36.83 -22.75
C GLY A 87 -45.14 35.88 -21.62
N ILE A 88 -46.06 35.38 -20.76
CA ILE A 88 -45.73 34.40 -19.72
C ILE A 88 -45.30 33.05 -20.36
N ARG A 89 -46.01 32.61 -21.41
CA ARG A 89 -45.67 31.39 -22.15
C ARG A 89 -44.29 31.49 -22.82
N ASP A 90 -43.99 32.61 -23.43
CA ASP A 90 -42.71 32.83 -24.08
C ASP A 90 -41.55 32.87 -23.09
N LYS A 91 -41.81 33.46 -21.89
CA LYS A 91 -40.85 33.43 -20.78
C LYS A 91 -40.63 32.01 -20.22
N LEU A 92 -41.68 31.21 -20.06
CA LEU A 92 -41.57 29.80 -19.67
C LEU A 92 -40.78 28.98 -20.66
N ALA A 93 -40.99 29.20 -21.98
CA ALA A 93 -40.21 28.54 -23.02
C ALA A 93 -38.72 28.89 -22.93
N LEU A 94 -38.38 30.17 -22.69
CA LEU A 94 -37.00 30.62 -22.51
C LEU A 94 -36.35 29.99 -21.27
N ILE A 95 -37.04 29.97 -20.12
CA ILE A 95 -36.51 29.34 -18.89
C ILE A 95 -36.31 27.85 -19.11
N THR A 96 -37.20 27.18 -19.83
CA THR A 96 -37.06 25.74 -20.14
C THR A 96 -35.83 25.48 -20.97
N LEU A 97 -35.55 26.30 -21.98
CA LEU A 97 -34.30 26.18 -22.78
C LEU A 97 -33.05 26.41 -21.92
N GLN A 98 -33.08 27.39 -21.02
CA GLN A 98 -31.96 27.64 -20.09
C GLN A 98 -31.72 26.47 -19.15
N ILE A 99 -32.79 25.80 -18.67
CA ILE A 99 -32.69 24.59 -17.86
C ILE A 99 -32.06 23.45 -18.66
N GLU A 100 -32.48 23.24 -19.92
CA GLU A 100 -31.92 22.18 -20.80
C GLU A 100 -30.44 22.41 -21.05
N ASP A 101 -30.06 23.63 -21.44
CA ASP A 101 -28.67 24.01 -21.68
C ASP A 101 -27.82 23.81 -20.39
N ARG A 102 -28.37 24.17 -19.22
CA ARG A 102 -27.66 23.98 -17.95
C ARG A 102 -27.48 22.51 -17.59
N VAL A 103 -28.50 21.69 -17.79
CA VAL A 103 -28.47 20.24 -17.59
C VAL A 103 -27.42 19.60 -18.48
N ASP A 104 -27.41 19.93 -19.76
CA ASP A 104 -26.41 19.43 -20.73
C ASP A 104 -25.00 19.87 -20.33
N GLY A 105 -24.84 21.11 -19.89
CA GLY A 105 -23.57 21.63 -19.37
C GLY A 105 -23.06 20.84 -18.15
N ILE A 106 -23.94 20.49 -17.23
CA ILE A 106 -23.59 19.71 -16.03
C ILE A 106 -23.19 18.29 -16.43
N VAL A 107 -23.94 17.62 -17.30
CA VAL A 107 -23.64 16.26 -17.79
C VAL A 107 -22.32 16.23 -18.55
N ASN A 108 -22.06 17.19 -19.44
CA ASN A 108 -20.81 17.32 -20.16
C ASN A 108 -19.62 17.62 -19.21
N GLY A 109 -19.84 18.48 -18.20
CA GLY A 109 -18.85 18.75 -17.18
C GLY A 109 -18.46 17.50 -16.36
N LEU A 110 -19.46 16.64 -16.06
CA LEU A 110 -19.24 15.39 -15.36
C LEU A 110 -18.43 14.39 -16.24
N LYS A 111 -18.75 14.31 -17.53
CA LYS A 111 -18.01 13.52 -18.51
C LYS A 111 -16.54 13.93 -18.55
N LEU A 112 -16.25 15.22 -18.69
CA LEU A 112 -14.89 15.74 -18.73
C LEU A 112 -14.13 15.46 -17.42
N LYS A 113 -14.78 15.55 -16.28
CA LYS A 113 -14.18 15.18 -14.99
C LYS A 113 -13.83 13.69 -14.93
N ALA A 114 -14.73 12.82 -15.40
CA ALA A 114 -14.46 11.39 -15.46
C ALA A 114 -13.29 11.05 -16.39
N GLU A 115 -13.23 11.67 -17.57
CA GLU A 115 -12.13 11.50 -18.53
C GLU A 115 -10.79 12.00 -17.95
N ALA A 116 -10.78 13.14 -17.30
CA ALA A 116 -9.58 13.68 -16.63
C ALA A 116 -9.09 12.75 -15.51
N GLN A 117 -10.02 12.20 -14.74
CA GLN A 117 -9.67 11.26 -13.65
C GLN A 117 -9.17 9.93 -14.22
N LYS A 118 -9.75 9.44 -15.32
CA LYS A 118 -9.24 8.26 -16.03
C LYS A 118 -7.79 8.47 -16.50
N ALA A 119 -7.50 9.60 -17.10
CA ALA A 119 -6.15 9.93 -17.55
C ALA A 119 -5.15 9.98 -16.36
N SER A 120 -5.61 10.38 -15.17
CA SER A 120 -4.81 10.34 -13.96
C SER A 120 -4.52 8.89 -13.51
N VAL A 121 -5.54 8.02 -13.52
CA VAL A 121 -5.40 6.58 -13.22
C VAL A 121 -4.41 5.92 -14.18
N ASP A 122 -4.53 6.19 -15.48
CA ASP A 122 -3.67 5.61 -16.51
C ASP A 122 -2.20 6.02 -16.29
N ARG A 123 -1.95 7.29 -15.97
CA ARG A 123 -0.60 7.80 -15.64
C ARG A 123 -0.02 7.14 -14.39
N LEU A 124 -0.80 7.06 -13.31
CA LEU A 124 -0.37 6.42 -12.06
C LEU A 124 -0.11 4.92 -12.26
N THR A 125 -0.95 4.25 -13.05
CA THR A 125 -0.78 2.84 -13.40
C THR A 125 0.52 2.60 -14.17
N ALA A 126 0.81 3.41 -15.18
CA ALA A 126 2.05 3.34 -15.94
C ALA A 126 3.28 3.61 -15.06
N TRP A 127 3.18 4.58 -14.16
CA TRP A 127 4.24 4.91 -13.23
C TRP A 127 4.52 3.77 -12.24
N VAL A 128 3.49 3.20 -11.62
CA VAL A 128 3.61 2.04 -10.73
C VAL A 128 4.22 0.82 -11.45
N ALA A 129 3.78 0.55 -12.69
CA ALA A 129 4.32 -0.54 -13.50
C ALA A 129 5.82 -0.34 -13.78
N SER A 130 6.24 0.88 -14.15
CA SER A 130 7.64 1.19 -14.39
C SER A 130 8.49 1.10 -13.11
N ALA A 131 7.97 1.56 -11.98
CA ALA A 131 8.65 1.47 -10.69
C ALA A 131 8.86 0.02 -10.25
N ARG A 132 7.84 -0.85 -10.41
CA ARG A 132 7.95 -2.30 -10.14
C ARG A 132 8.98 -2.99 -11.04
N THR A 133 9.01 -2.64 -12.33
CA THR A 133 9.99 -3.19 -13.28
C THR A 133 11.41 -2.79 -12.91
N ASN A 134 11.61 -1.54 -12.51
CA ASN A 134 12.90 -1.04 -12.08
C ASN A 134 13.36 -1.71 -10.77
N ASP A 135 12.45 -1.91 -9.80
CA ASP A 135 12.77 -2.61 -8.54
C ASP A 135 13.15 -4.07 -8.81
N ALA A 136 12.40 -4.78 -9.66
CA ALA A 136 12.73 -6.14 -10.07
C ALA A 136 14.13 -6.23 -10.73
N ARG A 137 14.44 -5.31 -11.65
CA ARG A 137 15.74 -5.22 -12.30
C ARG A 137 16.88 -4.96 -11.31
N GLN A 138 16.66 -4.05 -10.37
CA GLN A 138 17.64 -3.78 -9.32
C GLN A 138 17.82 -4.99 -8.39
N ALA A 139 16.75 -5.72 -8.08
CA ALA A 139 16.82 -6.94 -7.28
C ALA A 139 17.68 -8.03 -7.98
N GLU A 140 17.55 -8.19 -9.29
CA GLU A 140 18.39 -9.11 -10.07
C GLU A 140 19.87 -8.72 -10.02
N ILE A 141 20.19 -7.44 -10.14
CA ILE A 141 21.59 -6.95 -10.06
C ILE A 141 22.15 -7.15 -8.64
N ARG A 142 21.33 -7.00 -7.59
CA ARG A 142 21.77 -7.10 -6.19
C ARG A 142 21.94 -8.56 -5.71
N ARG A 143 21.20 -9.53 -6.28
CA ARG A 143 21.27 -10.94 -5.87
C ARG A 143 22.68 -11.51 -5.84
N PRO A 144 23.50 -11.43 -6.93
CA PRO A 144 24.85 -11.95 -6.92
C PRO A 144 25.75 -11.23 -5.89
N TYR A 145 25.60 -9.93 -5.74
CA TYR A 145 26.35 -9.17 -4.73
C TYR A 145 26.04 -9.64 -3.30
N GLN A 146 24.77 -9.91 -2.99
CA GLN A 146 24.37 -10.42 -1.67
C GLN A 146 24.88 -11.85 -1.43
N GLY A 147 24.99 -12.66 -2.49
CA GLY A 147 25.63 -13.98 -2.44
C GLY A 147 27.11 -13.86 -2.04
N ILE A 148 27.86 -13.09 -2.81
CA ILE A 148 29.30 -12.86 -2.56
C ILE A 148 29.55 -12.25 -1.17
N LYS A 149 28.70 -11.32 -0.72
CA LYS A 149 28.82 -10.73 0.62
C LYS A 149 28.64 -11.78 1.72
N ARG A 150 27.64 -12.67 1.60
CA ARG A 150 27.43 -13.77 2.55
C ARG A 150 28.60 -14.75 2.57
N ASP A 151 29.14 -15.09 1.40
CA ASP A 151 30.30 -15.98 1.28
C ASP A 151 31.54 -15.33 1.92
N LEU A 152 31.75 -14.04 1.72
CA LEU A 152 32.80 -13.28 2.38
C LEU A 152 32.63 -13.28 3.90
N GLU A 153 31.46 -13.00 4.42
CA GLU A 153 31.17 -13.00 5.86
C GLU A 153 31.38 -14.40 6.46
N ALA A 154 30.99 -15.47 5.75
CA ALA A 154 31.26 -16.85 6.15
C ALA A 154 32.77 -17.16 6.17
N ALA A 155 33.50 -16.75 5.14
CA ALA A 155 34.95 -16.94 5.08
C ALA A 155 35.68 -16.19 6.19
N LEU A 156 35.29 -14.97 6.49
CA LEU A 156 35.83 -14.19 7.60
C LEU A 156 35.55 -14.87 8.95
N SER A 157 34.35 -15.40 9.16
CA SER A 157 34.04 -16.13 10.40
C SER A 157 34.83 -17.43 10.58
N VAL A 158 35.14 -18.14 9.48
CA VAL A 158 36.02 -19.32 9.50
C VAL A 158 37.45 -18.90 9.81
N ARG A 159 37.96 -17.86 9.15
CA ARG A 159 39.26 -17.29 9.44
C ARG A 159 39.42 -16.94 10.93
N ASP A 160 38.50 -16.22 11.49
CA ASP A 160 38.55 -15.75 12.89
C ASP A 160 38.53 -16.93 13.87
N ARG A 161 37.75 -17.97 13.58
CA ARG A 161 37.78 -19.23 14.36
C ARG A 161 39.11 -19.95 14.26
N LEU A 162 39.71 -20.00 13.09
CA LEU A 162 41.04 -20.62 12.91
C LEU A 162 42.14 -19.83 13.62
N TYR A 163 42.11 -18.52 13.52
CA TYR A 163 43.06 -17.67 14.29
C TYR A 163 42.89 -17.88 15.79
N GLY A 164 41.67 -17.97 16.30
CA GLY A 164 41.43 -18.27 17.70
C GLY A 164 42.04 -19.63 18.14
N ARG A 165 41.89 -20.68 17.30
CA ARG A 165 42.50 -21.99 17.57
C ARG A 165 44.01 -21.92 17.54
N VAL A 166 44.62 -21.32 16.53
CA VAL A 166 46.07 -21.15 16.46
C VAL A 166 46.60 -20.41 17.67
N TRP A 167 45.93 -19.37 18.09
CA TRP A 167 46.31 -18.61 19.29
C TRP A 167 46.24 -19.47 20.56
N GLN A 168 45.20 -20.27 20.70
CA GLN A 168 45.01 -21.17 21.83
C GLN A 168 46.10 -22.27 21.87
N GLU A 169 46.42 -22.87 20.70
CA GLU A 169 47.52 -23.82 20.57
C GLU A 169 48.90 -23.21 20.91
N GLN A 170 49.13 -21.97 20.49
CA GLN A 170 50.38 -21.25 20.83
C GLN A 170 50.47 -20.96 22.32
N VAL A 171 49.38 -20.60 22.97
CA VAL A 171 49.32 -20.39 24.44
C VAL A 171 49.55 -21.72 25.15
N ASP A 172 48.90 -22.82 24.71
CA ASP A 172 49.04 -24.13 25.31
C ASP A 172 50.48 -24.71 25.14
N GLN A 173 51.15 -24.36 24.04
CA GLN A 173 52.58 -24.73 23.84
C GLN A 173 53.51 -23.85 24.64
N ALA A 174 53.21 -22.60 24.91
CA ALA A 174 53.98 -21.67 25.71
C ALA A 174 53.84 -21.90 27.25
N MET A 175 52.76 -22.57 27.65
CA MET A 175 52.61 -22.96 29.04
C MET A 175 53.56 -24.14 29.36
N PRO A 176 54.45 -24.05 30.37
CA PRO A 176 55.24 -25.17 30.79
C PRO A 176 54.29 -26.32 31.14
N ARG A 177 54.45 -27.47 30.45
CA ARG A 177 53.80 -28.70 30.84
C ARG A 177 54.41 -29.13 32.18
N GLU A 178 54.00 -28.50 33.28
CA GLU A 178 54.14 -29.12 34.58
C GLU A 178 53.38 -30.44 34.46
N ALA A 179 54.13 -31.51 34.43
CA ALA A 179 53.58 -32.84 34.45
C ALA A 179 52.65 -32.91 35.68
N ILE A 180 51.36 -32.95 35.44
CA ILE A 180 50.39 -33.21 36.49
C ILE A 180 50.47 -34.69 36.83
N VAL A 181 51.66 -35.06 37.27
CA VAL A 181 51.87 -36.34 37.94
C VAL A 181 52.10 -35.98 39.41
N GLU A 182 51.06 -35.87 40.10
CA GLU A 182 51.08 -35.76 41.56
C GLU A 182 51.33 -37.18 42.10
N ILE A 183 52.49 -37.42 42.70
CA ILE A 183 52.76 -38.67 43.39
C ILE A 183 51.90 -38.65 44.68
N ILE A 184 50.72 -39.23 44.62
CA ILE A 184 49.75 -39.25 45.69
C ILE A 184 50.25 -40.09 46.86
N ASP A 185 51.07 -41.14 46.61
CA ASP A 185 51.64 -41.94 47.67
C ASP A 185 52.95 -42.62 47.21
N LYS A 186 53.95 -42.65 48.06
CA LYS A 186 55.19 -43.43 47.88
C LYS A 186 54.99 -44.78 48.48
N ALA A 187 55.07 -45.84 47.64
CA ALA A 187 55.08 -47.21 48.15
C ALA A 187 56.28 -47.43 49.09
N GLU A 188 56.04 -47.52 50.39
CA GLU A 188 57.07 -47.92 51.37
C GLU A 188 57.08 -49.42 51.50
N PRO A 189 58.24 -50.03 51.44
CA PRO A 189 58.36 -51.46 51.67
C PRO A 189 57.96 -51.80 53.12
N VAL A 190 56.98 -52.67 53.25
CA VAL A 190 56.59 -53.17 54.59
C VAL A 190 57.71 -53.90 55.24
N ALA A 191 58.11 -53.48 56.46
CA ALA A 191 59.22 -54.03 57.20
C ALA A 191 59.09 -55.53 57.51
N ARG A 192 57.98 -56.13 57.29
CA ARG A 192 57.73 -57.56 57.53
C ARG A 192 57.00 -58.15 56.32
N PRO A 193 57.42 -59.31 55.79
CA PRO A 193 56.73 -60.00 54.71
C PRO A 193 55.39 -60.48 55.14
N VAL A 194 54.33 -60.10 54.37
CA VAL A 194 52.90 -60.43 54.68
C VAL A 194 52.63 -61.93 54.38
N LYS A 195 53.40 -62.53 53.52
CA LYS A 195 53.31 -63.97 53.16
C LYS A 195 54.70 -64.49 52.80
N PRO A 196 55.05 -65.75 53.17
CA PRO A 196 54.23 -66.72 53.92
C PRO A 196 54.25 -66.41 55.43
N ASN A 197 53.12 -66.65 56.10
CA ASN A 197 52.98 -66.45 57.56
C ASN A 197 53.66 -67.54 58.28
N LYS A 198 54.94 -67.34 58.63
CA LYS A 198 55.85 -68.35 59.18
C LYS A 198 55.30 -69.08 60.42
N PRO A 199 54.69 -68.40 61.45
CA PRO A 199 54.14 -69.10 62.59
C PRO A 199 52.95 -69.99 62.23
N LEU A 200 52.11 -69.63 61.20
CA LEU A 200 50.96 -70.47 60.83
C LEU A 200 51.41 -71.71 60.02
N ASN A 201 52.44 -71.57 59.16
CA ASN A 201 52.98 -72.69 58.43
C ASN A 201 53.75 -73.70 59.29
N ILE A 202 54.29 -73.26 60.44
CA ILE A 202 54.95 -74.16 61.44
C ILE A 202 53.91 -74.90 62.26
N PHE A 203 52.71 -74.36 62.44
CA PHE A 203 51.65 -74.99 63.20
C PHE A 203 50.88 -76.04 62.40
N PHE A 204 50.80 -75.93 61.11
CA PHE A 204 50.07 -76.84 60.20
C PHE A 204 50.92 -77.69 59.28
N GLY A 205 52.22 -77.69 59.42
CA GLY A 205 53.17 -78.52 58.63
C GLY A 205 53.67 -79.78 59.34
#